data_b1cce487201e9fc3fdddb2c7b18076e9
#
_entry.id   b1cce487201e9fc3fdddb2c7b18076e9
#
_cell.length_a   1.000
_cell.length_b   1.000
_cell.length_c   1.000
_cell.angle_alpha   90.00
_cell.angle_beta   90.00
_cell.angle_gamma   90.00
#
_symmetry.space_group_name_H-M   'P 1'
#
loop_
_entity.id
_entity.type
_entity.pdbx_description
1 polymer ?
#
loop_
_entity_poly.entity_id
_entity_poly.type
_entity_poly.pdbx_seq_one_letter_code
_entity_poly.pdbx_strand_id
1 'polypeptide(L)'
;METASTSTDSCAETLAAATLEDVWITLKFTWSSKEYTVTIAESDRVLDLKDKLFSLTNVPNERQKILGLVKGKLPDDSVRVADMKFAATKKFTLIGTPVGDEFKEISEDQLPDVVNDLDLQLDASSAEARSMAQDKRNLRKIQEAVKNLNLNIMYPLRPGKKLLVLDLDYTLLDTKPLTSGILPAEECMRPGLHEFLELAYVHYDICIWSQTKWTWLEAKLVELGMVGDEQRNYKVSAILDHTPMFKVFSMRDGKPFNHAVKALRIIWEHFPQFGPENTAHVDDLGRNFVLNPGEGIKISAFKLDGTLEAQNDRELEKLGRYLVWLASHPDFRSVDHKNWKKVARALKESAERGT
;
A
#
# COMPACT_ATOMS: atom_id res chain seq x y z
N MET A 1 35.65 31.51 40.29
CA MET A 1 34.20 31.62 40.09
C MET A 1 33.91 30.91 38.81
N GLU A 2 33.35 29.73 38.95
CA GLU A 2 33.10 28.74 37.89
C GLU A 2 31.97 29.18 37.00
N THR A 3 32.18 29.11 35.70
CA THR A 3 31.12 29.18 34.68
C THR A 3 30.76 27.78 34.27
N ALA A 4 29.57 27.35 34.66
CA ALA A 4 29.01 26.08 34.26
C ALA A 4 28.61 26.12 32.77
N SER A 5 29.24 25.26 32.00
CA SER A 5 28.88 24.92 30.63
C SER A 5 27.81 23.83 30.67
N THR A 6 26.58 24.15 30.27
CA THR A 6 25.53 23.19 30.04
C THR A 6 25.69 22.64 28.62
N SER A 7 26.16 21.42 28.52
CA SER A 7 26.13 20.61 27.29
C SER A 7 24.71 20.13 27.04
N THR A 8 24.10 20.65 26.00
CA THR A 8 22.89 20.06 25.42
C THR A 8 23.29 18.79 24.61
N ASP A 9 23.02 17.66 25.20
CA ASP A 9 23.17 16.35 24.55
C ASP A 9 22.09 16.23 23.45
N SER A 10 22.54 16.35 22.22
CA SER A 10 21.75 16.09 21.02
C SER A 10 21.67 14.57 20.85
N CYS A 11 20.60 13.96 21.33
CA CYS A 11 20.25 12.61 20.93
C CYS A 11 19.77 12.59 19.45
N ALA A 12 20.71 12.68 18.55
CA ALA A 12 20.54 12.20 17.20
C ALA A 12 20.65 10.66 17.28
N GLU A 13 19.55 9.96 17.47
CA GLU A 13 19.48 8.52 17.22
C GLU A 13 19.70 8.28 15.73
N THR A 14 20.95 8.12 15.37
CA THR A 14 21.34 7.51 14.09
C THR A 14 20.76 6.09 14.12
N LEU A 15 19.66 5.88 13.37
CA LEU A 15 19.18 4.55 13.03
C LEU A 15 20.32 3.86 12.25
N ALA A 16 21.18 3.18 12.99
CA ALA A 16 22.18 2.31 12.42
C ALA A 16 21.43 1.34 11.50
N ALA A 17 21.75 1.39 10.22
CA ALA A 17 21.35 0.36 9.26
C ALA A 17 21.88 -0.97 9.80
N ALA A 18 21.00 -1.71 10.47
CA ALA A 18 21.30 -3.08 10.87
C ALA A 18 21.60 -3.81 9.56
N THR A 19 22.84 -4.19 9.36
CA THR A 19 23.25 -5.06 8.26
C THR A 19 22.48 -6.35 8.45
N LEU A 20 21.47 -6.52 7.57
CA LEU A 20 20.62 -7.71 7.56
C LEU A 20 21.45 -8.85 6.95
N GLU A 21 22.34 -9.44 7.72
CA GLU A 21 23.04 -10.65 7.32
C GLU A 21 22.05 -11.82 7.40
N ASP A 22 21.32 -12.01 6.31
CA ASP A 22 20.49 -13.19 6.12
C ASP A 22 21.28 -14.27 5.38
N VAL A 23 21.14 -15.50 5.81
CA VAL A 23 21.64 -16.65 5.07
C VAL A 23 20.69 -16.91 3.89
N TRP A 24 21.23 -16.86 2.69
CA TRP A 24 20.47 -17.05 1.46
C TRP A 24 20.63 -18.47 0.92
N ILE A 25 19.51 -19.07 0.57
CA ILE A 25 19.47 -20.41 -0.03
C ILE A 25 19.02 -20.27 -1.48
N THR A 26 19.82 -20.82 -2.39
CA THR A 26 19.49 -20.91 -3.81
C THR A 26 18.89 -22.28 -4.09
N LEU A 27 17.68 -22.28 -4.63
CA LEU A 27 16.91 -23.47 -5.01
C LEU A 27 16.75 -23.50 -6.52
N LYS A 28 16.83 -24.69 -7.11
CA LYS A 28 16.55 -24.90 -8.54
C LYS A 28 15.22 -25.63 -8.69
N PHE A 29 14.43 -25.25 -9.67
CA PHE A 29 13.18 -25.95 -9.94
C PHE A 29 12.88 -26.04 -11.44
N THR A 30 12.09 -27.05 -11.78
CA THR A 30 11.58 -27.25 -13.14
C THR A 30 10.09 -26.91 -13.15
N TRP A 31 9.67 -26.09 -14.11
CA TRP A 31 8.28 -25.80 -14.39
C TRP A 31 8.07 -25.71 -15.90
N SER A 32 7.01 -26.36 -16.42
CA SER A 32 6.73 -26.40 -17.87
C SER A 32 7.94 -26.78 -18.71
N SER A 33 8.70 -27.81 -18.28
CA SER A 33 9.93 -28.32 -18.90
C SER A 33 11.11 -27.32 -18.96
N LYS A 34 11.04 -26.19 -18.27
CA LYS A 34 12.13 -25.18 -18.17
C LYS A 34 12.71 -25.20 -16.76
N GLU A 35 14.03 -25.02 -16.68
CA GLU A 35 14.71 -24.86 -15.38
C GLU A 35 14.73 -23.40 -14.95
N TYR A 36 14.46 -23.16 -13.67
CA TYR A 36 14.45 -21.86 -13.00
C TYR A 36 15.30 -21.93 -11.74
N THR A 37 15.71 -20.76 -11.29
CA THR A 37 16.40 -20.61 -10.00
C THR A 37 15.65 -19.57 -9.17
N VAL A 38 15.46 -19.87 -7.89
CA VAL A 38 14.89 -18.95 -6.91
C VAL A 38 15.80 -18.85 -5.71
N THR A 39 16.04 -17.65 -5.21
CA THR A 39 16.83 -17.38 -4.02
C THR A 39 15.90 -16.94 -2.89
N ILE A 40 16.02 -17.60 -1.74
CA ILE A 40 15.18 -17.35 -0.57
C ILE A 40 16.06 -17.26 0.68
N ALA A 41 15.68 -16.42 1.64
CA ALA A 41 16.39 -16.32 2.89
C ALA A 41 15.89 -17.36 3.90
N GLU A 42 16.74 -17.79 4.82
CA GLU A 42 16.36 -18.69 5.91
C GLU A 42 15.29 -18.09 6.82
N SER A 43 15.27 -16.78 6.96
CA SER A 43 14.25 -16.06 7.72
C SER A 43 12.89 -15.99 7.03
N ASP A 44 12.82 -16.25 5.72
CA ASP A 44 11.56 -16.29 4.94
C ASP A 44 10.70 -17.50 5.33
N ARG A 45 9.45 -17.52 4.89
CA ARG A 45 8.50 -18.61 5.13
C ARG A 45 8.17 -19.34 3.83
N VAL A 46 7.52 -20.49 3.94
CA VAL A 46 6.99 -21.24 2.78
C VAL A 46 6.11 -20.36 1.91
N LEU A 47 5.32 -19.48 2.52
CA LEU A 47 4.48 -18.54 1.82
C LEU A 47 5.28 -17.52 0.98
N ASP A 48 6.39 -17.03 1.52
CA ASP A 48 7.30 -16.14 0.78
C ASP A 48 7.96 -16.85 -0.42
N LEU A 49 8.28 -18.14 -0.25
CA LEU A 49 8.74 -18.97 -1.37
C LEU A 49 7.68 -19.07 -2.47
N LYS A 50 6.44 -19.38 -2.09
CA LYS A 50 5.33 -19.47 -3.05
C LYS A 50 5.10 -18.14 -3.80
N ASP A 51 5.22 -17.01 -3.11
CA ASP A 51 5.10 -15.68 -3.75
C ASP A 51 6.23 -15.43 -4.77
N LYS A 52 7.45 -15.83 -4.45
CA LYS A 52 8.58 -15.76 -5.41
C LYS A 52 8.36 -16.68 -6.62
N LEU A 53 7.82 -17.88 -6.40
CA LEU A 53 7.45 -18.77 -7.49
C LEU A 53 6.34 -18.18 -8.35
N PHE A 54 5.33 -17.56 -7.75
CA PHE A 54 4.29 -16.84 -8.47
C PHE A 54 4.89 -15.74 -9.36
N SER A 55 5.80 -14.94 -8.83
CA SER A 55 6.46 -13.86 -9.59
C SER A 55 7.25 -14.39 -10.80
N LEU A 56 7.80 -15.61 -10.72
CA LEU A 56 8.59 -16.23 -11.80
C LEU A 56 7.74 -16.98 -12.83
N THR A 57 6.59 -17.52 -12.41
CA THR A 57 5.82 -18.47 -13.22
C THR A 57 4.37 -18.05 -13.48
N ASN A 58 3.91 -17.00 -12.81
CA ASN A 58 2.51 -16.55 -12.80
C ASN A 58 1.52 -17.63 -12.33
N VAL A 59 1.99 -18.66 -11.60
CA VAL A 59 1.16 -19.71 -11.00
C VAL A 59 0.73 -19.27 -9.60
N PRO A 60 -0.58 -19.07 -9.32
CA PRO A 60 -1.07 -18.65 -8.02
C PRO A 60 -0.70 -19.63 -6.90
N ASN A 61 -0.47 -19.10 -5.68
CA ASN A 61 0.01 -19.87 -4.53
C ASN A 61 -0.85 -21.09 -4.20
N GLU A 62 -2.17 -20.95 -4.34
CA GLU A 62 -3.17 -22.01 -4.10
C GLU A 62 -3.13 -23.13 -5.14
N ARG A 63 -2.56 -22.87 -6.31
CA ARG A 63 -2.42 -23.83 -7.42
C ARG A 63 -1.03 -24.43 -7.50
N GLN A 64 -0.08 -23.94 -6.69
CA GLN A 64 1.28 -24.45 -6.67
C GLN A 64 1.36 -25.80 -5.97
N LYS A 65 1.76 -26.85 -6.69
CA LYS A 65 2.16 -28.12 -6.14
C LYS A 65 3.69 -28.21 -6.24
N ILE A 66 4.37 -28.13 -5.11
CA ILE A 66 5.83 -28.19 -5.00
C ILE A 66 6.22 -29.60 -4.63
N LEU A 67 6.92 -30.29 -5.52
CA LEU A 67 7.29 -31.71 -5.37
C LEU A 67 8.82 -31.86 -5.27
N GLY A 68 9.27 -32.58 -4.28
CA GLY A 68 10.69 -32.94 -4.13
C GLY A 68 11.56 -31.90 -3.44
N LEU A 69 11.00 -30.80 -2.95
CA LEU A 69 11.75 -29.76 -2.22
C LEU A 69 12.14 -30.26 -0.80
N VAL A 70 11.24 -30.97 -0.17
CA VAL A 70 11.42 -31.53 1.18
C VAL A 70 11.14 -33.03 1.17
N LYS A 71 11.61 -33.75 2.20
CA LYS A 71 11.25 -35.16 2.41
C LYS A 71 9.81 -35.20 2.94
N GLY A 72 8.87 -35.66 2.11
CA GLY A 72 7.47 -35.77 2.46
C GLY A 72 6.62 -34.58 1.96
N LYS A 73 5.58 -34.23 2.71
CA LYS A 73 4.68 -33.12 2.39
C LYS A 73 5.33 -31.77 2.66
N LEU A 74 5.10 -30.79 1.78
CA LEU A 74 5.52 -29.42 2.03
C LEU A 74 4.89 -28.92 3.35
N PRO A 75 5.68 -28.27 4.23
CA PRO A 75 5.15 -27.68 5.46
C PRO A 75 4.11 -26.58 5.20
N ASP A 76 3.39 -26.20 6.24
CA ASP A 76 2.43 -25.09 6.18
C ASP A 76 3.11 -23.76 5.83
N ASP A 77 2.35 -22.86 5.24
CA ASP A 77 2.82 -21.57 4.74
C ASP A 77 3.48 -20.69 5.81
N SER A 78 3.18 -20.91 7.08
CA SER A 78 3.76 -20.19 8.22
C SER A 78 5.15 -20.67 8.64
N VAL A 79 5.57 -21.86 8.21
CA VAL A 79 6.86 -22.45 8.60
C VAL A 79 8.02 -21.69 7.98
N ARG A 80 9.07 -21.42 8.76
CA ARG A 80 10.27 -20.75 8.25
C ARG A 80 11.08 -21.67 7.34
N VAL A 81 11.74 -21.07 6.36
CA VAL A 81 12.64 -21.79 5.45
C VAL A 81 13.80 -22.45 6.22
N ALA A 82 14.30 -21.81 7.27
CA ALA A 82 15.32 -22.38 8.15
C ALA A 82 14.89 -23.71 8.79
N ASP A 83 13.59 -23.86 9.07
CA ASP A 83 13.04 -25.06 9.73
C ASP A 83 12.67 -26.18 8.75
N MET A 84 12.82 -25.92 7.44
CA MET A 84 12.50 -26.89 6.40
C MET A 84 13.58 -27.97 6.28
N LYS A 85 13.15 -29.22 6.20
CA LYS A 85 14.04 -30.34 5.92
C LYS A 85 14.21 -30.55 4.42
N PHE A 86 15.04 -29.74 3.79
CA PHE A 86 15.28 -29.82 2.35
C PHE A 86 15.77 -31.20 1.90
N ALA A 87 15.38 -31.59 0.69
CA ALA A 87 15.99 -32.71 0.00
C ALA A 87 17.47 -32.39 -0.33
N ALA A 88 18.30 -33.40 -0.39
CA ALA A 88 19.76 -33.24 -0.56
C ALA A 88 20.13 -32.45 -1.84
N THR A 89 19.32 -32.56 -2.89
CA THR A 89 19.57 -31.91 -4.19
C THR A 89 19.19 -30.44 -4.21
N LYS A 90 18.39 -29.96 -3.25
CA LYS A 90 17.77 -28.61 -3.28
C LYS A 90 17.11 -28.29 -4.65
N LYS A 91 16.65 -29.34 -5.34
CA LYS A 91 15.91 -29.25 -6.60
C LYS A 91 14.49 -29.75 -6.38
N PHE A 92 13.53 -29.14 -7.08
CA PHE A 92 12.13 -29.51 -7.02
C PHE A 92 11.41 -29.30 -8.34
N THR A 93 10.20 -29.84 -8.45
CA THR A 93 9.30 -29.59 -9.58
C THR A 93 8.12 -28.76 -9.10
N LEU A 94 7.84 -27.68 -9.79
CA LEU A 94 6.60 -26.92 -9.62
C LEU A 94 5.57 -27.42 -10.65
N ILE A 95 4.37 -27.72 -10.17
CA ILE A 95 3.22 -28.03 -11.01
C ILE A 95 2.15 -27.00 -10.69
N GLY A 96 1.56 -26.42 -11.73
CA GLY A 96 0.47 -25.45 -11.60
C GLY A 96 0.23 -24.72 -12.94
N THR A 97 -0.99 -24.23 -13.10
CA THR A 97 -1.41 -23.47 -14.28
C THR A 97 -1.31 -21.97 -13.98
N PRO A 98 -0.62 -21.18 -14.83
CA PRO A 98 -0.50 -19.74 -14.64
C PRO A 98 -1.86 -19.03 -14.82
N VAL A 99 -1.93 -17.82 -14.26
CA VAL A 99 -3.08 -16.94 -14.48
C VAL A 99 -3.13 -16.54 -15.95
N GLY A 100 -4.30 -16.72 -16.56
CA GLY A 100 -4.54 -16.39 -17.98
C GLY A 100 -4.50 -17.59 -18.93
N ASP A 101 -3.97 -18.76 -18.49
CA ASP A 101 -4.03 -20.02 -19.24
C ASP A 101 -5.26 -20.87 -18.84
N GLU A 102 -6.22 -20.23 -18.20
CA GLU A 102 -7.45 -20.88 -17.75
C GLU A 102 -8.49 -20.85 -18.88
N PHE A 103 -8.88 -22.03 -19.35
CA PHE A 103 -10.10 -22.17 -20.12
C PHE A 103 -11.31 -22.03 -19.18
N LYS A 104 -11.64 -20.81 -18.76
CA LYS A 104 -12.95 -20.47 -18.17
C LYS A 104 -13.21 -18.99 -18.41
N GLU A 105 -14.31 -18.72 -19.10
CA GLU A 105 -15.04 -17.47 -18.93
C GLU A 105 -15.40 -17.36 -17.44
N ILE A 106 -14.66 -16.55 -16.72
CA ILE A 106 -15.03 -16.18 -15.36
C ILE A 106 -16.21 -15.24 -15.53
N SER A 107 -17.40 -15.71 -15.20
CA SER A 107 -18.55 -14.83 -15.06
C SER A 107 -18.23 -13.77 -14.01
N GLU A 108 -18.63 -12.52 -14.24
CA GLU A 108 -18.38 -11.38 -13.35
C GLU A 108 -18.82 -11.63 -11.90
N ASP A 109 -19.77 -12.55 -11.66
CA ASP A 109 -20.26 -12.98 -10.35
C ASP A 109 -19.24 -13.81 -9.53
N GLN A 110 -18.12 -14.22 -10.15
CA GLN A 110 -17.05 -15.01 -9.49
C GLN A 110 -15.79 -14.21 -9.20
N LEU A 111 -15.75 -12.93 -9.54
CA LEU A 111 -14.73 -12.03 -9.00
C LEU A 111 -14.94 -11.98 -7.49
N PRO A 112 -13.92 -12.31 -6.67
CA PRO A 112 -14.06 -12.19 -5.23
C PRO A 112 -14.50 -10.76 -4.94
N ASP A 113 -15.64 -10.66 -4.29
CA ASP A 113 -16.13 -9.36 -3.83
C ASP A 113 -15.05 -8.78 -2.92
N VAL A 114 -14.36 -7.75 -3.42
CA VAL A 114 -13.24 -7.08 -2.72
C VAL A 114 -13.73 -6.43 -1.41
N VAL A 115 -15.02 -6.52 -1.15
CA VAL A 115 -15.73 -6.00 0.01
C VAL A 115 -15.42 -6.74 1.32
N ASN A 116 -14.89 -7.95 1.29
CA ASN A 116 -14.47 -8.64 2.51
C ASN A 116 -13.11 -8.12 2.95
N ASP A 117 -13.09 -6.82 3.22
CA ASP A 117 -11.92 -6.17 3.75
C ASP A 117 -11.62 -6.75 5.12
N LEU A 118 -10.50 -7.38 5.12
CA LEU A 118 -9.75 -7.77 6.28
C LEU A 118 -9.30 -6.51 6.98
N ASP A 119 -10.14 -5.95 7.81
CA ASP A 119 -9.92 -4.71 8.53
C ASP A 119 -8.77 -4.87 9.54
N LEU A 120 -7.55 -5.02 9.02
CA LEU A 120 -6.32 -5.02 9.79
C LEU A 120 -5.98 -3.57 10.15
N GLN A 121 -6.79 -2.97 11.03
CA GLN A 121 -6.44 -1.69 11.63
C GLN A 121 -5.44 -1.93 12.75
N LEU A 122 -4.15 -1.90 12.42
CA LEU A 122 -3.11 -1.89 13.42
C LEU A 122 -3.07 -0.53 14.11
N ASP A 123 -2.94 -0.57 15.42
CA ASP A 123 -2.59 0.62 16.18
C ASP A 123 -1.11 0.95 15.97
N ALA A 124 -0.79 2.20 15.60
CA ALA A 124 0.59 2.65 15.37
C ALA A 124 1.50 2.43 16.59
N SER A 125 0.94 2.52 17.79
CA SER A 125 1.65 2.30 19.06
C SER A 125 1.71 0.82 19.48
N SER A 126 1.04 -0.09 18.76
CA SER A 126 0.98 -1.51 19.12
C SER A 126 2.33 -2.21 18.97
N ALA A 127 2.54 -3.26 19.76
CA ALA A 127 3.71 -4.12 19.63
C ALA A 127 3.73 -4.83 18.27
N GLU A 128 2.55 -5.15 17.74
CA GLU A 128 2.39 -5.80 16.43
C GLU A 128 2.84 -4.86 15.30
N ALA A 129 2.40 -3.61 15.28
CA ALA A 129 2.83 -2.62 14.28
C ALA A 129 4.35 -2.44 14.30
N ARG A 130 4.95 -2.31 15.50
CA ARG A 130 6.41 -2.22 15.63
C ARG A 130 7.12 -3.47 15.14
N SER A 131 6.59 -4.65 15.46
CA SER A 131 7.14 -5.93 14.99
C SER A 131 7.09 -6.03 13.47
N MET A 132 5.98 -5.64 12.84
CA MET A 132 5.82 -5.62 11.39
C MET A 132 6.80 -4.66 10.71
N ALA A 133 6.96 -3.46 11.26
CA ALA A 133 7.87 -2.44 10.73
C ALA A 133 9.36 -2.84 10.85
N GLN A 134 9.71 -3.62 11.88
CA GLN A 134 11.07 -4.09 12.14
C GLN A 134 11.37 -5.49 11.58
N ASP A 135 10.38 -6.18 11.00
CA ASP A 135 10.59 -7.51 10.43
C ASP A 135 11.60 -7.45 9.28
N LYS A 136 12.69 -8.20 9.42
CA LYS A 136 13.79 -8.25 8.44
C LYS A 136 13.30 -8.55 7.02
N ARG A 137 12.28 -9.39 6.86
CA ARG A 137 11.68 -9.72 5.56
C ARG A 137 11.01 -8.50 4.94
N ASN A 138 10.24 -7.74 5.74
CA ASN A 138 9.59 -6.53 5.26
C ASN A 138 10.60 -5.44 4.91
N LEU A 139 11.65 -5.28 5.72
CA LEU A 139 12.74 -4.34 5.44
C LEU A 139 13.47 -4.67 4.14
N ARG A 140 13.76 -5.96 3.87
CA ARG A 140 14.35 -6.39 2.59
C ARG A 140 13.44 -6.09 1.40
N LYS A 141 12.14 -6.39 1.53
CA LYS A 141 11.15 -6.10 0.48
C LYS A 141 11.03 -4.60 0.19
N ILE A 142 11.10 -3.77 1.22
CA ILE A 142 11.17 -2.30 1.05
C ILE A 142 12.43 -1.92 0.27
N GLN A 143 13.61 -2.40 0.66
CA GLN A 143 14.86 -2.09 -0.03
C GLN A 143 14.85 -2.56 -1.49
N GLU A 144 14.28 -3.72 -1.77
CA GLU A 144 14.12 -4.23 -3.13
C GLU A 144 13.16 -3.34 -3.94
N ALA A 145 12.02 -2.96 -3.34
CA ALA A 145 11.06 -2.06 -3.99
C ALA A 145 11.68 -0.68 -4.27
N VAL A 146 12.43 -0.11 -3.31
CA VAL A 146 13.16 1.16 -3.50
C VAL A 146 14.14 1.07 -4.66
N LYS A 147 14.92 -0.02 -4.73
CA LYS A 147 15.92 -0.21 -5.80
C LYS A 147 15.27 -0.33 -7.19
N ASN A 148 14.10 -0.94 -7.27
CA ASN A 148 13.41 -1.21 -8.52
C ASN A 148 12.30 -0.18 -8.83
N LEU A 149 12.14 0.84 -7.99
CA LEU A 149 11.09 1.83 -8.14
C LEU A 149 11.24 2.60 -9.45
N ASN A 150 10.23 2.48 -10.30
CA ASN A 150 10.04 3.37 -11.45
C ASN A 150 8.93 4.36 -11.11
N LEU A 151 9.32 5.58 -10.76
CA LEU A 151 8.39 6.60 -10.32
C LEU A 151 8.02 7.52 -11.48
N ASN A 152 6.73 7.59 -11.78
CA ASN A 152 6.23 8.53 -12.79
C ASN A 152 6.02 9.91 -12.14
N ILE A 153 7.03 10.78 -12.26
CA ILE A 153 6.92 12.17 -11.82
C ILE A 153 6.26 12.97 -12.95
N MET A 154 5.04 13.43 -12.70
CA MET A 154 4.28 14.22 -13.67
C MET A 154 4.59 15.71 -13.52
N TYR A 155 4.73 16.18 -12.28
CA TYR A 155 5.05 17.57 -11.96
C TYR A 155 6.07 17.64 -10.83
N PRO A 156 7.00 18.64 -10.84
CA PRO A 156 8.00 18.79 -9.80
C PRO A 156 7.38 18.95 -8.41
N LEU A 157 8.00 18.32 -7.42
CA LEU A 157 7.63 18.49 -6.02
C LEU A 157 7.98 19.91 -5.57
N ARG A 158 7.08 20.51 -4.77
CA ARG A 158 7.19 21.93 -4.37
C ARG A 158 7.87 22.05 -3.01
N PRO A 159 8.85 22.95 -2.86
CA PRO A 159 9.51 23.16 -1.57
C PRO A 159 8.51 23.52 -0.44
N GLY A 160 8.69 22.90 0.72
CA GLY A 160 7.90 23.17 1.92
C GLY A 160 6.47 22.62 1.92
N LYS A 161 6.05 21.91 0.87
CA LYS A 161 4.76 21.20 0.86
C LYS A 161 4.88 19.87 1.58
N LYS A 162 3.76 19.40 2.10
CA LYS A 162 3.57 18.08 2.69
C LYS A 162 3.21 17.07 1.62
N LEU A 163 3.28 15.78 1.91
CA LEU A 163 2.90 14.73 0.97
C LEU A 163 1.52 14.19 1.31
N LEU A 164 0.65 14.12 0.29
CA LEU A 164 -0.63 13.42 0.34
C LEU A 164 -0.61 12.24 -0.62
N VAL A 165 -0.61 11.03 -0.11
CA VAL A 165 -0.73 9.80 -0.88
C VAL A 165 -2.18 9.37 -0.88
N LEU A 166 -2.77 9.23 -2.06
CA LEU A 166 -4.17 8.88 -2.27
C LEU A 166 -4.28 7.55 -3.01
N ASP A 167 -5.03 6.63 -2.47
CA ASP A 167 -5.57 5.53 -3.26
C ASP A 167 -6.62 6.05 -4.26
N LEU A 168 -6.91 5.26 -5.28
CA LEU A 168 -7.83 5.63 -6.35
C LEU A 168 -9.15 4.86 -6.28
N ASP A 169 -9.05 3.53 -6.37
CA ASP A 169 -10.18 2.63 -6.55
C ASP A 169 -11.02 2.51 -5.28
N TYR A 170 -12.32 2.81 -5.34
CA TYR A 170 -13.23 2.90 -4.18
C TYR A 170 -12.88 3.98 -3.16
N THR A 171 -11.79 4.71 -3.36
CA THR A 171 -11.38 5.87 -2.56
C THR A 171 -11.85 7.17 -3.21
N LEU A 172 -11.49 7.40 -4.47
CA LEU A 172 -11.81 8.59 -5.24
C LEU A 172 -12.87 8.35 -6.32
N LEU A 173 -13.10 7.11 -6.71
CA LEU A 173 -14.11 6.71 -7.69
C LEU A 173 -14.64 5.32 -7.43
N ASP A 174 -15.81 4.99 -7.97
CA ASP A 174 -16.25 3.60 -8.14
C ASP A 174 -15.67 3.03 -9.42
N THR A 175 -14.75 2.07 -9.28
CA THR A 175 -14.06 1.43 -10.39
C THR A 175 -14.95 0.49 -11.19
N LYS A 176 -15.95 -0.14 -10.57
CA LYS A 176 -16.74 -1.19 -11.20
C LYS A 176 -17.54 -0.69 -12.40
N PRO A 177 -18.38 0.36 -12.31
CA PRO A 177 -19.12 0.88 -13.45
C PRO A 177 -18.21 1.50 -14.52
N LEU A 178 -17.07 2.08 -14.13
CA LEU A 178 -16.09 2.63 -15.07
C LEU A 178 -15.45 1.52 -15.93
N THR A 179 -14.94 0.46 -15.30
CA THR A 179 -14.26 -0.63 -16.02
C THR A 179 -15.19 -1.48 -16.85
N SER A 180 -16.45 -1.62 -16.46
CA SER A 180 -17.48 -2.30 -17.24
C SER A 180 -18.06 -1.45 -18.37
N GLY A 181 -17.71 -0.15 -18.46
CA GLY A 181 -18.23 0.77 -19.45
C GLY A 181 -19.73 1.11 -19.28
N ILE A 182 -20.29 0.82 -18.10
CA ILE A 182 -21.72 1.07 -17.79
C ILE A 182 -21.97 2.55 -17.61
N LEU A 183 -21.04 3.28 -16.96
CA LEU A 183 -21.12 4.71 -16.71
C LEU A 183 -19.88 5.44 -17.24
N PRO A 184 -20.04 6.70 -17.70
CA PRO A 184 -18.90 7.55 -18.05
C PRO A 184 -18.08 7.90 -16.81
N ALA A 185 -16.81 8.25 -17.00
CA ALA A 185 -15.86 8.50 -15.92
C ALA A 185 -16.35 9.57 -14.92
N GLU A 186 -16.99 10.61 -15.43
CA GLU A 186 -17.52 11.72 -14.62
C GLU A 186 -18.59 11.26 -13.62
N GLU A 187 -19.41 10.28 -14.02
CA GLU A 187 -20.45 9.72 -13.15
C GLU A 187 -19.89 8.69 -12.16
N CYS A 188 -18.68 8.17 -12.41
CA CYS A 188 -18.00 7.23 -11.51
C CYS A 188 -17.21 7.92 -10.40
N MET A 189 -16.97 9.24 -10.52
CA MET A 189 -16.23 10.01 -9.52
C MET A 189 -16.98 10.14 -8.20
N ARG A 190 -16.23 10.09 -7.12
CA ARG A 190 -16.76 10.44 -5.81
C ARG A 190 -17.12 11.93 -5.76
N PRO A 191 -18.30 12.31 -5.23
CA PRO A 191 -18.71 13.69 -5.18
C PRO A 191 -17.67 14.63 -4.55
N GLY A 192 -17.40 15.76 -5.21
CA GLY A 192 -16.44 16.76 -4.74
C GLY A 192 -14.97 16.41 -4.99
N LEU A 193 -14.67 15.48 -5.93
CA LEU A 193 -13.30 15.02 -6.19
C LEU A 193 -12.36 16.17 -6.54
N HIS A 194 -12.72 17.00 -7.52
CA HIS A 194 -11.82 18.05 -8.00
C HIS A 194 -11.66 19.18 -6.97
N GLU A 195 -12.75 19.58 -6.32
CA GLU A 195 -12.73 20.57 -5.24
C GLU A 195 -11.85 20.10 -4.07
N PHE A 196 -11.92 18.81 -3.73
CA PHE A 196 -11.06 18.20 -2.72
C PHE A 196 -9.58 18.28 -3.12
N LEU A 197 -9.26 17.93 -4.36
CA LEU A 197 -7.87 17.95 -4.86
C LEU A 197 -7.32 19.37 -4.93
N GLU A 198 -8.12 20.36 -5.36
CA GLU A 198 -7.74 21.77 -5.36
C GLU A 198 -7.45 22.27 -3.95
N LEU A 199 -8.33 21.95 -3.01
CA LEU A 199 -8.18 22.34 -1.61
C LEU A 199 -6.91 21.71 -0.99
N ALA A 200 -6.67 20.42 -1.23
CA ALA A 200 -5.52 19.70 -0.71
C ALA A 200 -4.22 20.24 -1.36
N TYR A 201 -4.22 20.54 -2.64
CA TYR A 201 -3.05 20.99 -3.38
C TYR A 201 -2.44 22.29 -2.82
N VAL A 202 -3.22 23.12 -2.15
CA VAL A 202 -2.70 24.32 -1.48
C VAL A 202 -1.60 23.97 -0.49
N HIS A 203 -1.70 22.83 0.18
CA HIS A 203 -0.82 22.42 1.28
C HIS A 203 0.07 21.24 0.98
N TYR A 204 -0.34 20.39 0.03
CA TYR A 204 0.27 19.09 -0.24
C TYR A 204 0.72 18.96 -1.69
N ASP A 205 1.79 18.22 -1.91
CA ASP A 205 2.03 17.56 -3.18
C ASP A 205 1.23 16.26 -3.22
N ILE A 206 0.52 16.04 -4.31
CA ILE A 206 -0.42 14.93 -4.46
C ILE A 206 0.28 13.77 -5.16
N CYS A 207 0.27 12.60 -4.54
CA CYS A 207 0.74 11.34 -5.09
C CYS A 207 -0.45 10.37 -5.18
N ILE A 208 -0.71 9.80 -6.35
CA ILE A 208 -1.68 8.72 -6.51
C ILE A 208 -0.95 7.39 -6.42
N TRP A 209 -1.43 6.47 -5.59
CA TRP A 209 -0.89 5.11 -5.48
C TRP A 209 -1.99 4.07 -5.57
N SER A 210 -2.17 3.44 -6.73
CA SER A 210 -3.21 2.43 -6.98
C SER A 210 -2.65 1.01 -7.04
N GLN A 211 -3.48 0.02 -6.73
CA GLN A 211 -3.19 -1.40 -6.96
C GLN A 211 -3.37 -1.81 -8.44
N THR A 212 -3.83 -0.90 -9.28
CA THR A 212 -4.06 -1.12 -10.70
C THR A 212 -2.74 -1.06 -11.50
N LYS A 213 -2.64 -1.82 -12.60
CA LYS A 213 -1.51 -1.74 -13.53
C LYS A 213 -1.45 -0.37 -14.22
N TRP A 214 -0.23 0.10 -14.54
CA TRP A 214 0.02 1.41 -15.12
C TRP A 214 -0.92 1.78 -16.28
N THR A 215 -1.06 0.90 -17.26
CA THR A 215 -1.88 1.17 -18.46
C THR A 215 -3.32 1.54 -18.13
N TRP A 216 -3.94 0.83 -17.16
CA TRP A 216 -5.29 1.11 -16.72
C TRP A 216 -5.37 2.31 -15.78
N LEU A 217 -4.34 2.51 -14.96
CA LEU A 217 -4.24 3.63 -14.04
C LEU A 217 -4.14 4.95 -14.80
N GLU A 218 -3.25 5.02 -15.80
CA GLU A 218 -3.09 6.19 -16.65
C GLU A 218 -4.39 6.55 -17.38
N ALA A 219 -5.06 5.56 -18.00
CA ALA A 219 -6.34 5.76 -18.66
C ALA A 219 -7.40 6.35 -17.72
N LYS A 220 -7.56 5.77 -16.52
CA LYS A 220 -8.49 6.28 -15.51
C LYS A 220 -8.19 7.73 -15.12
N LEU A 221 -6.94 8.07 -14.87
CA LEU A 221 -6.56 9.42 -14.44
C LEU A 221 -6.81 10.48 -15.52
N VAL A 222 -6.62 10.11 -16.80
CA VAL A 222 -6.92 10.98 -17.93
C VAL A 222 -8.43 11.14 -18.10
N GLU A 223 -9.19 10.05 -18.10
CA GLU A 223 -10.66 10.08 -18.23
C GLU A 223 -11.34 10.85 -17.10
N LEU A 224 -10.78 10.76 -15.88
CA LEU A 224 -11.25 11.52 -14.73
C LEU A 224 -10.83 13.00 -14.76
N GLY A 225 -10.06 13.44 -15.76
CA GLY A 225 -9.52 14.81 -15.82
C GLY A 225 -8.58 15.16 -14.67
N MET A 226 -7.96 14.14 -14.03
CA MET A 226 -6.99 14.33 -12.94
C MET A 226 -5.59 14.65 -13.48
N VAL A 227 -5.30 14.21 -14.71
CA VAL A 227 -4.03 14.41 -15.41
C VAL A 227 -4.36 14.86 -16.84
N GLY A 228 -3.54 15.78 -17.40
CA GLY A 228 -3.71 16.28 -18.76
C GLY A 228 -4.69 17.46 -18.91
N ASP A 229 -5.48 17.77 -17.90
CA ASP A 229 -6.34 18.95 -17.88
C ASP A 229 -5.59 20.16 -17.31
N GLU A 230 -5.25 21.11 -18.16
CA GLU A 230 -4.54 22.34 -17.76
C GLU A 230 -5.42 23.35 -17.01
N GLN A 231 -6.74 23.22 -17.09
CA GLN A 231 -7.68 24.12 -16.44
C GLN A 231 -7.81 23.84 -14.93
N ARG A 232 -7.33 22.69 -14.46
CA ARG A 232 -7.37 22.34 -13.04
C ARG A 232 -6.34 23.12 -12.21
N ASN A 233 -6.80 23.64 -11.08
CA ASN A 233 -5.98 24.39 -10.13
C ASN A 233 -5.13 23.48 -9.22
N TYR A 234 -4.99 22.20 -9.55
CA TYR A 234 -4.11 21.27 -8.88
C TYR A 234 -3.30 20.46 -9.90
N LYS A 235 -2.23 19.84 -9.41
CA LYS A 235 -1.41 18.92 -10.21
C LYS A 235 -1.13 17.67 -9.40
N VAL A 236 -1.19 16.51 -10.04
CA VAL A 236 -0.74 15.23 -9.48
C VAL A 236 0.76 15.15 -9.70
N SER A 237 1.54 15.22 -8.61
CA SER A 237 3.00 15.30 -8.71
C SER A 237 3.64 13.95 -9.04
N ALA A 238 3.12 12.86 -8.48
CA ALA A 238 3.66 11.53 -8.67
C ALA A 238 2.55 10.49 -8.78
N ILE A 239 2.81 9.42 -9.53
CA ILE A 239 1.89 8.30 -9.70
C ILE A 239 2.64 7.00 -9.53
N LEU A 240 2.12 6.13 -8.66
CA LEU A 240 2.57 4.75 -8.46
C LEU A 240 1.44 3.78 -8.79
N ASP A 241 1.79 2.75 -9.52
CA ASP A 241 0.93 1.61 -9.77
C ASP A 241 1.16 0.48 -8.74
N HIS A 242 0.75 -0.74 -9.06
CA HIS A 242 0.92 -1.90 -8.20
C HIS A 242 2.38 -2.39 -8.06
N THR A 243 3.31 -1.96 -8.93
CA THR A 243 4.66 -2.54 -9.02
C THR A 243 5.51 -2.39 -7.77
N PRO A 244 5.50 -1.26 -7.02
CA PRO A 244 6.25 -1.16 -5.78
C PRO A 244 5.55 -1.81 -4.58
N MET A 245 4.32 -2.30 -4.73
CA MET A 245 3.62 -3.02 -3.68
C MET A 245 4.21 -4.42 -3.51
N PHE A 246 4.24 -4.88 -2.28
CA PHE A 246 4.68 -6.24 -1.95
C PHE A 246 3.80 -6.84 -0.87
N LYS A 247 3.81 -8.18 -0.79
CA LYS A 247 3.02 -8.89 0.19
C LYS A 247 3.73 -9.00 1.53
N VAL A 248 3.00 -8.75 2.61
CA VAL A 248 3.41 -9.00 3.98
C VAL A 248 2.67 -10.19 4.56
N PHE A 249 3.32 -10.86 5.51
CA PHE A 249 2.73 -11.98 6.22
C PHE A 249 1.96 -11.48 7.44
N SER A 250 0.73 -11.92 7.58
CA SER A 250 -0.13 -11.68 8.75
C SER A 250 -0.77 -12.99 9.19
N MET A 251 -1.25 -13.04 10.42
CA MET A 251 -2.10 -14.14 10.90
C MET A 251 -3.52 -13.63 11.05
N ARG A 252 -4.49 -14.36 10.54
CA ARG A 252 -5.91 -14.07 10.70
C ARG A 252 -6.65 -15.33 11.12
N ASP A 253 -7.40 -15.26 12.20
CA ASP A 253 -8.17 -16.41 12.73
C ASP A 253 -7.29 -17.68 12.87
N GLY A 254 -6.03 -17.49 13.26
CA GLY A 254 -5.05 -18.58 13.39
C GLY A 254 -4.52 -19.13 12.05
N LYS A 255 -4.88 -18.52 10.91
CA LYS A 255 -4.43 -18.93 9.58
C LYS A 255 -3.43 -17.93 9.00
N PRO A 256 -2.38 -18.40 8.29
CA PRO A 256 -1.45 -17.53 7.59
C PRO A 256 -2.17 -16.81 6.43
N PHE A 257 -1.91 -15.52 6.34
CA PHE A 257 -2.50 -14.66 5.34
C PHE A 257 -1.46 -13.70 4.76
N ASN A 258 -1.40 -13.62 3.44
CA ASN A 258 -0.57 -12.67 2.72
C ASN A 258 -1.44 -11.61 2.03
N HIS A 259 -1.09 -10.35 2.23
CA HIS A 259 -1.74 -9.24 1.55
C HIS A 259 -0.73 -8.19 1.09
N ALA A 260 -1.05 -7.53 -0.01
CA ALA A 260 -0.23 -6.43 -0.50
C ALA A 260 -0.37 -5.19 0.39
N VAL A 261 0.69 -4.39 0.47
CA VAL A 261 0.74 -3.16 1.25
C VAL A 261 1.36 -2.02 0.45
N LYS A 262 1.05 -0.80 0.84
CA LYS A 262 1.64 0.43 0.33
C LYS A 262 2.61 0.98 1.38
N ALA A 263 3.89 0.61 1.30
CA ALA A 263 4.89 1.02 2.28
C ALA A 263 5.42 2.42 1.95
N LEU A 264 4.98 3.45 2.68
CA LEU A 264 5.38 4.85 2.45
C LEU A 264 6.89 5.06 2.49
N ARG A 265 7.62 4.24 3.24
CA ARG A 265 9.09 4.30 3.30
C ARG A 265 9.72 4.19 1.91
N ILE A 266 9.09 3.54 0.93
CA ILE A 266 9.55 3.47 -0.45
C ILE A 266 9.61 4.89 -1.06
N ILE A 267 8.61 5.72 -0.77
CA ILE A 267 8.55 7.10 -1.24
C ILE A 267 9.57 7.97 -0.48
N TRP A 268 9.67 7.81 0.83
CA TRP A 268 10.57 8.61 1.68
C TRP A 268 12.04 8.38 1.37
N GLU A 269 12.44 7.16 1.02
CA GLU A 269 13.82 6.85 0.61
C GLU A 269 14.20 7.53 -0.73
N HIS A 270 13.20 7.82 -1.58
CA HIS A 270 13.40 8.55 -2.84
C HIS A 270 13.35 10.07 -2.69
N PHE A 271 12.54 10.54 -1.75
CA PHE A 271 12.29 11.95 -1.49
C PHE A 271 12.54 12.30 -0.01
N PRO A 272 13.80 12.56 0.36
CA PRO A 272 14.19 12.77 1.77
C PRO A 272 13.50 13.96 2.46
N GLN A 273 12.83 14.85 1.71
CA GLN A 273 12.02 15.93 2.27
C GLN A 273 10.71 15.45 2.88
N PHE A 274 10.31 14.21 2.60
CA PHE A 274 9.11 13.60 3.17
C PHE A 274 9.46 12.53 4.19
N GLY A 275 8.63 12.42 5.20
CA GLY A 275 8.73 11.45 6.27
C GLY A 275 7.41 11.29 7.00
N PRO A 276 7.38 10.53 8.09
CA PRO A 276 6.18 10.33 8.91
C PRO A 276 5.59 11.65 9.44
N GLU A 277 6.44 12.67 9.64
CA GLU A 277 6.06 13.97 10.21
C GLU A 277 5.25 14.85 9.24
N ASN A 278 5.29 14.57 7.94
CA ASN A 278 4.67 15.44 6.93
C ASN A 278 3.98 14.67 5.80
N THR A 279 3.69 13.38 6.00
CA THR A 279 3.00 12.54 5.01
C THR A 279 1.66 12.06 5.56
N ALA A 280 0.60 12.16 4.77
CA ALA A 280 -0.70 11.56 5.01
C ALA A 280 -1.04 10.57 3.89
N HIS A 281 -1.58 9.40 4.25
CA HIS A 281 -1.97 8.35 3.30
C HIS A 281 -3.46 8.04 3.46
N VAL A 282 -4.23 8.26 2.42
CA VAL A 282 -5.69 8.04 2.38
C VAL A 282 -5.99 6.80 1.55
N ASP A 283 -6.76 5.88 2.11
CA ASP A 283 -7.13 4.62 1.46
C ASP A 283 -8.43 4.09 2.11
N ASP A 284 -9.24 3.33 1.39
CA ASP A 284 -10.41 2.64 1.94
C ASP A 284 -10.03 1.32 2.62
N LEU A 285 -8.85 0.76 2.31
CA LEU A 285 -8.36 -0.51 2.82
C LEU A 285 -7.33 -0.34 3.95
N GLY A 286 -7.75 -0.60 5.19
CA GLY A 286 -6.87 -0.51 6.37
C GLY A 286 -5.60 -1.36 6.29
N ARG A 287 -5.63 -2.48 5.54
CA ARG A 287 -4.48 -3.35 5.32
C ARG A 287 -3.31 -2.66 4.58
N ASN A 288 -3.58 -1.63 3.78
CA ASN A 288 -2.55 -0.90 3.07
C ASN A 288 -1.63 -0.09 4.01
N PHE A 289 -2.10 0.21 5.23
CA PHE A 289 -1.37 0.97 6.24
C PHE A 289 -0.49 0.12 7.17
N VAL A 290 -0.48 -1.20 7.06
CA VAL A 290 0.14 -2.10 8.04
C VAL A 290 1.60 -1.75 8.36
N LEU A 291 2.36 -1.22 7.41
CA LEU A 291 3.76 -0.80 7.61
C LEU A 291 3.91 0.68 7.98
N ASN A 292 2.85 1.46 7.92
CA ASN A 292 2.80 2.89 8.22
C ASN A 292 1.44 3.28 8.84
N PRO A 293 1.04 2.64 9.95
CA PRO A 293 -0.30 2.83 10.52
C PRO A 293 -0.51 4.21 11.14
N GLY A 294 0.56 4.93 11.46
CA GLY A 294 0.50 6.28 12.00
C GLY A 294 0.11 7.34 10.97
N GLU A 295 0.36 7.10 9.70
CA GLU A 295 0.12 8.01 8.58
C GLU A 295 -1.18 7.70 7.84
N GLY A 296 -1.84 6.59 8.20
CA GLY A 296 -3.04 6.09 7.53
C GLY A 296 -4.32 6.82 7.95
N ILE A 297 -5.04 7.34 6.97
CA ILE A 297 -6.37 7.94 7.12
C ILE A 297 -7.35 7.03 6.38
N LYS A 298 -8.00 6.12 7.12
CA LYS A 298 -9.00 5.25 6.53
C LYS A 298 -10.28 6.00 6.25
N ILE A 299 -10.79 5.89 5.02
CA ILE A 299 -12.10 6.42 4.62
C ILE A 299 -13.06 5.28 4.27
N SER A 300 -14.33 5.61 4.11
CA SER A 300 -15.34 4.64 3.68
C SER A 300 -15.19 4.39 2.17
N ALA A 301 -15.26 3.13 1.76
CA ALA A 301 -15.29 2.79 0.34
C ALA A 301 -16.48 3.47 -0.36
N PHE A 302 -16.22 4.04 -1.54
CA PHE A 302 -17.23 4.67 -2.36
C PHE A 302 -17.74 3.70 -3.43
N LYS A 303 -19.05 3.46 -3.45
CA LYS A 303 -19.72 2.58 -4.43
C LYS A 303 -21.03 3.20 -4.88
N LEU A 304 -21.25 3.16 -6.17
CA LEU A 304 -22.49 3.58 -6.83
C LEU A 304 -23.51 2.42 -6.81
N ASP A 305 -24.02 2.15 -5.64
CA ASP A 305 -25.00 1.06 -5.40
C ASP A 305 -26.47 1.51 -5.55
N GLY A 306 -26.68 2.75 -6.02
CA GLY A 306 -28.00 3.34 -6.20
C GLY A 306 -28.65 3.85 -4.92
N THR A 307 -27.95 3.80 -3.79
CA THR A 307 -28.46 4.30 -2.50
C THR A 307 -28.42 5.82 -2.42
N LEU A 308 -29.28 6.39 -1.57
CA LEU A 308 -29.24 7.82 -1.24
C LEU A 308 -27.92 8.20 -0.53
N GLU A 309 -27.28 7.26 0.15
CA GLU A 309 -26.00 7.47 0.81
C GLU A 309 -24.89 7.72 -0.21
N ALA A 310 -24.82 6.95 -1.29
CA ALA A 310 -23.87 7.16 -2.38
C ALA A 310 -24.10 8.51 -3.10
N GLN A 311 -25.36 8.85 -3.38
CA GLN A 311 -25.72 10.13 -4.02
C GLN A 311 -25.40 11.35 -3.17
N ASN A 312 -25.48 11.23 -1.85
CA ASN A 312 -25.20 12.28 -0.87
C ASN A 312 -23.84 12.12 -0.20
N ASP A 313 -22.90 11.37 -0.80
CA ASP A 313 -21.56 11.21 -0.23
C ASP A 313 -20.86 12.58 -0.11
N ARG A 314 -20.37 12.86 1.10
CA ARG A 314 -19.62 14.08 1.44
C ARG A 314 -18.32 13.74 2.15
N GLU A 315 -17.79 12.57 1.91
CA GLU A 315 -16.59 12.10 2.60
C GLU A 315 -15.37 12.95 2.21
N LEU A 316 -15.23 13.28 0.91
CA LEU A 316 -14.13 14.12 0.43
C LEU A 316 -14.19 15.55 0.96
N GLU A 317 -15.39 16.11 1.12
CA GLU A 317 -15.57 17.44 1.75
C GLU A 317 -15.10 17.43 3.21
N LYS A 318 -15.45 16.38 3.97
CA LYS A 318 -15.03 16.22 5.36
C LYS A 318 -13.52 16.03 5.45
N LEU A 319 -12.98 15.17 4.56
CA LEU A 319 -11.56 14.88 4.48
C LEU A 319 -10.75 16.13 4.11
N GLY A 320 -11.22 16.94 3.16
CA GLY A 320 -10.60 18.19 2.78
C GLY A 320 -10.45 19.16 3.96
N ARG A 321 -11.51 19.35 4.75
CA ARG A 321 -11.43 20.16 5.98
C ARG A 321 -10.41 19.62 6.97
N TYR A 322 -10.40 18.31 7.15
CA TYR A 322 -9.43 17.66 8.03
C TYR A 322 -7.99 17.86 7.55
N LEU A 323 -7.71 17.67 6.27
CA LEU A 323 -6.37 17.82 5.69
C LEU A 323 -5.86 19.27 5.76
N VAL A 324 -6.72 20.26 5.58
CA VAL A 324 -6.36 21.68 5.78
C VAL A 324 -5.96 21.92 7.23
N TRP A 325 -6.74 21.42 8.18
CA TRP A 325 -6.41 21.51 9.61
C TRP A 325 -5.11 20.75 9.91
N LEU A 326 -4.95 19.53 9.42
CA LEU A 326 -3.74 18.72 9.60
C LEU A 326 -2.49 19.45 9.07
N ALA A 327 -2.63 20.14 7.95
CA ALA A 327 -1.53 20.89 7.34
C ALA A 327 -0.96 22.00 8.26
N SER A 328 -1.73 22.48 9.23
CA SER A 328 -1.23 23.47 10.22
C SER A 328 -0.33 22.84 11.29
N HIS A 329 -0.30 21.52 11.41
CA HIS A 329 0.54 20.82 12.39
C HIS A 329 1.97 20.66 11.86
N PRO A 330 2.98 20.95 12.69
CA PRO A 330 4.38 20.78 12.28
C PRO A 330 4.77 19.31 12.15
N ASP A 331 4.12 18.42 12.90
CA ASP A 331 4.42 17.00 12.94
C ASP A 331 3.12 16.19 13.01
N PHE A 332 2.83 15.42 11.96
CA PHE A 332 1.62 14.62 11.83
C PHE A 332 1.55 13.45 12.81
N ARG A 333 2.71 12.99 13.32
CA ARG A 333 2.77 11.93 14.34
C ARG A 333 2.13 12.32 15.67
N SER A 334 1.91 13.61 15.90
CA SER A 334 1.20 14.12 17.08
C SER A 334 -0.32 13.97 16.99
N VAL A 335 -0.85 13.54 15.83
CA VAL A 335 -2.29 13.48 15.53
C VAL A 335 -2.75 12.04 15.37
N ASP A 336 -3.80 11.66 16.09
CA ASP A 336 -4.46 10.36 15.89
C ASP A 336 -5.45 10.42 14.72
N HIS A 337 -5.03 9.92 13.58
CA HIS A 337 -5.83 9.90 12.35
C HIS A 337 -7.08 9.02 12.42
N LYS A 338 -7.19 8.09 13.37
CA LYS A 338 -8.40 7.27 13.55
C LYS A 338 -9.63 8.12 13.91
N ASN A 339 -9.40 9.28 14.51
CA ASN A 339 -10.43 10.22 14.93
C ASN A 339 -10.72 11.34 13.91
N TRP A 340 -10.21 11.27 12.70
CA TRP A 340 -10.30 12.33 11.72
C TRP A 340 -11.74 12.82 11.43
N LYS A 341 -12.74 11.91 11.42
CA LYS A 341 -14.16 12.28 11.22
C LYS A 341 -14.71 13.13 12.35
N LYS A 342 -14.28 12.87 13.58
CA LYS A 342 -14.69 13.69 14.76
C LYS A 342 -14.08 15.09 14.66
N VAL A 343 -12.81 15.18 14.31
CA VAL A 343 -12.11 16.46 14.11
C VAL A 343 -12.80 17.26 12.99
N ALA A 344 -13.05 16.64 11.84
CA ALA A 344 -13.71 17.30 10.70
C ALA A 344 -15.10 17.83 11.05
N ARG A 345 -15.86 17.13 11.91
CA ARG A 345 -17.16 17.57 12.43
C ARG A 345 -17.00 18.78 13.35
N ALA A 346 -16.09 18.71 14.32
CA ALA A 346 -15.86 19.81 15.25
C ALA A 346 -15.41 21.10 14.52
N LEU A 347 -14.59 20.96 13.47
CA LEU A 347 -14.17 22.10 12.63
C LEU A 347 -15.38 22.73 11.89
N LYS A 348 -16.30 21.91 11.38
CA LYS A 348 -17.53 22.42 10.76
C LYS A 348 -18.39 23.20 11.75
N GLU A 349 -18.67 22.60 12.91
CA GLU A 349 -19.47 23.23 13.96
C GLU A 349 -18.85 24.54 14.51
N SER A 350 -17.51 24.62 14.53
CA SER A 350 -16.81 25.83 14.94
C SER A 350 -16.94 26.95 13.88
N ALA A 351 -16.87 26.61 12.61
CA ALA A 351 -17.05 27.57 11.53
C ALA A 351 -18.49 28.14 11.52
N GLU A 352 -19.50 27.28 11.73
CA GLU A 352 -20.92 27.69 11.79
C GLU A 352 -21.24 28.57 13.00
N ARG A 353 -20.49 28.46 14.12
CA ARG A 353 -20.65 29.30 15.31
C ARG A 353 -19.90 30.63 15.25
N GLY A 354 -18.91 30.74 14.38
CA GLY A 354 -18.10 31.94 14.21
C GLY A 354 -18.63 32.93 13.14
N THR A 355 -19.70 32.50 12.43
CA THR A 355 -20.50 33.32 11.50
C THR A 355 -21.77 33.78 12.16
#